data_ce4b034e416c63c735ec753d96a16fd2
#
_entry.id   ce4b034e416c63c735ec753d96a16fd2
#
_cell.length_a   1.000
_cell.length_b   1.000
_cell.length_c   1.000
_cell.angle_alpha   90.00
_cell.angle_beta   90.00
_cell.angle_gamma   90.00
#
_symmetry.space_group_name_H-M   'P 1'
#
loop_
_entity.id
_entity.type
_entity.pdbx_description
1 polymer ?
#
loop_
_entity_poly.entity_id
_entity_poly.type
_entity_poly.pdbx_seq_one_letter_code
_entity_poly.pdbx_strand_id
1 'polypeptide(L)'
;ELEACDMLDLKVSVASSGSPVTGGTGKKGSISVSVDTTRNWMSGHYVIGGDNSDGSAGIRDALTVAEALSSIGDEDVWISGYIVGGDLTSASASFSKPFSSRTNILLGPRSSTSDKSACLSVQLPAGELRDDLNLVDNPGLLGRKVCLKGDIVESYYGIPGIKNISEYELQ
;
A
#
# COMPACT_ATOMS: atom_id res chain seq x y z
N GLU A 1 -5.26 -23.03 -17.91
CA GLU A 1 -4.47 -24.27 -17.79
C GLU A 1 -3.14 -24.02 -18.46
N LEU A 2 -2.07 -23.91 -17.67
CA LEU A 2 -0.69 -23.68 -18.13
C LEU A 2 -0.03 -25.04 -18.45
N GLU A 3 -0.69 -25.85 -19.25
CA GLU A 3 -0.12 -27.15 -19.67
C GLU A 3 0.99 -27.05 -20.71
N ALA A 4 1.40 -25.87 -21.06
CA ALA A 4 2.41 -25.70 -22.09
C ALA A 4 3.68 -25.05 -21.55
N CYS A 5 4.00 -25.28 -20.29
CA CYS A 5 5.26 -24.80 -19.70
C CYS A 5 6.50 -25.44 -20.31
N ASP A 6 6.37 -26.57 -20.97
CA ASP A 6 7.40 -27.26 -21.74
C ASP A 6 7.72 -26.58 -23.09
N MET A 7 6.96 -25.55 -23.45
CA MET A 7 7.19 -24.78 -24.67
C MET A 7 7.72 -23.36 -24.43
N LEU A 8 8.08 -23.04 -23.22
CA LEU A 8 8.68 -21.76 -22.90
C LEU A 8 10.17 -21.75 -23.25
N ASP A 9 10.46 -21.44 -24.52
CA ASP A 9 11.78 -20.89 -24.85
C ASP A 9 11.89 -19.51 -24.23
N LEU A 10 12.19 -19.48 -22.95
CA LEU A 10 12.38 -18.25 -22.20
C LEU A 10 13.72 -17.63 -22.61
N LYS A 11 13.71 -16.74 -23.59
CA LYS A 11 14.88 -15.89 -23.86
C LYS A 11 14.91 -14.79 -22.83
N VAL A 12 15.66 -15.01 -21.75
CA VAL A 12 15.99 -13.97 -20.80
C VAL A 12 17.12 -13.12 -21.39
N SER A 13 16.80 -11.97 -21.92
CA SER A 13 17.80 -10.97 -22.25
C SER A 13 17.94 -10.01 -21.08
N VAL A 14 19.10 -10.02 -20.45
CA VAL A 14 19.46 -9.01 -19.46
C VAL A 14 19.90 -7.78 -20.24
N ALA A 15 19.01 -6.81 -20.36
CA ALA A 15 19.39 -5.49 -20.87
C ALA A 15 20.12 -4.77 -19.74
N SER A 16 21.44 -4.90 -19.67
CA SER A 16 22.24 -4.11 -18.77
C SER A 16 22.95 -3.05 -19.58
N SER A 17 22.73 -1.81 -19.23
CA SER A 17 23.67 -0.74 -19.52
C SER A 17 24.80 -0.77 -18.47
N GLY A 18 25.41 -1.94 -18.25
CA GLY A 18 26.42 -2.14 -17.24
C GLY A 18 26.64 -3.62 -16.98
N SER A 19 27.74 -3.95 -16.35
CA SER A 19 28.25 -5.29 -16.12
C SER A 19 27.22 -6.35 -15.80
N PRO A 20 27.40 -7.60 -16.28
CA PRO A 20 26.46 -8.69 -16.07
C PRO A 20 26.28 -8.98 -14.58
N VAL A 21 25.04 -9.19 -14.18
CA VAL A 21 24.70 -9.64 -12.83
C VAL A 21 25.12 -11.09 -12.72
N THR A 22 26.34 -11.33 -12.31
CA THR A 22 26.75 -12.64 -11.79
C THR A 22 26.22 -12.71 -10.36
N GLY A 23 25.43 -13.74 -10.05
CA GLY A 23 24.71 -13.93 -8.78
C GLY A 23 25.58 -13.70 -7.56
N GLY A 24 25.60 -12.48 -7.12
CA GLY A 24 26.27 -11.98 -5.95
C GLY A 24 25.38 -10.91 -5.32
N THR A 25 25.30 -10.99 -4.04
CA THR A 25 24.61 -10.08 -3.16
C THR A 25 24.77 -8.62 -3.60
N GLY A 26 23.69 -7.97 -4.00
CA GLY A 26 23.59 -6.52 -3.85
C GLY A 26 23.67 -5.66 -5.08
N LYS A 27 23.40 -6.14 -6.30
CA LYS A 27 23.16 -5.22 -7.44
C LYS A 27 21.82 -5.49 -8.08
N LYS A 28 20.99 -4.45 -8.07
CA LYS A 28 19.70 -4.38 -8.71
C LYS A 28 19.87 -4.46 -10.22
N GLY A 29 19.15 -5.36 -10.85
CA GLY A 29 19.05 -5.45 -12.30
C GLY A 29 17.61 -5.66 -12.68
N SER A 30 17.12 -4.94 -13.68
CA SER A 30 15.84 -5.24 -14.30
C SER A 30 16.05 -6.39 -15.30
N ILE A 31 15.26 -7.43 -15.19
CA ILE A 31 15.20 -8.51 -16.18
C ILE A 31 14.00 -8.24 -17.06
N SER A 32 14.26 -7.90 -18.31
CA SER A 32 13.20 -7.85 -19.31
C SER A 32 13.02 -9.24 -19.89
N VAL A 33 11.88 -9.85 -19.64
CA VAL A 33 11.49 -11.11 -20.26
C VAL A 33 10.62 -10.76 -21.47
N SER A 34 11.18 -10.86 -22.66
CA SER A 34 10.37 -10.81 -23.88
C SER A 34 9.97 -12.22 -24.28
N VAL A 35 8.69 -12.49 -24.25
CA VAL A 35 8.12 -13.73 -24.77
C VAL A 35 7.81 -13.51 -26.23
N ASP A 36 8.21 -14.45 -27.09
CA ASP A 36 7.90 -14.39 -28.52
C ASP A 36 6.38 -14.36 -28.74
N THR A 37 5.90 -13.22 -29.25
CA THR A 37 4.47 -12.94 -29.41
C THR A 37 3.84 -13.57 -30.65
N THR A 38 4.57 -14.36 -31.42
CA THR A 38 4.00 -15.06 -32.58
C THR A 38 2.88 -16.03 -32.20
N ARG A 39 2.64 -16.24 -30.91
CA ARG A 39 1.62 -17.13 -30.33
C ARG A 39 0.70 -16.47 -29.32
N ASN A 40 0.40 -15.19 -29.40
CA ASN A 40 -0.54 -14.49 -28.51
C ASN A 40 -0.15 -14.46 -27.02
N TRP A 41 1.12 -14.34 -26.71
CA TRP A 41 1.58 -14.19 -25.33
C TRP A 41 1.70 -12.73 -24.92
N MET A 42 1.33 -12.41 -23.70
CA MET A 42 1.48 -11.06 -23.15
C MET A 42 2.92 -10.82 -22.72
N SER A 43 3.48 -9.68 -23.11
CA SER A 43 4.74 -9.20 -22.55
C SER A 43 4.50 -8.71 -21.12
N GLY A 44 5.23 -9.26 -20.17
CA GLY A 44 5.21 -8.83 -18.78
C GLY A 44 6.55 -8.25 -18.36
N HIS A 45 6.51 -7.23 -17.52
CA HIS A 45 7.69 -6.73 -16.83
C HIS A 45 7.72 -7.38 -15.45
N TYR A 46 8.77 -8.14 -15.16
CA TYR A 46 8.96 -8.75 -13.86
C TYR A 46 10.14 -8.13 -13.16
N VAL A 47 9.92 -7.65 -11.96
CA VAL A 47 10.99 -7.20 -11.07
C VAL A 47 11.24 -8.32 -10.05
N ILE A 48 12.40 -8.95 -10.14
CA ILE A 48 12.80 -9.98 -9.19
C ILE A 48 13.70 -9.33 -8.13
N GLY A 49 13.18 -9.22 -6.92
CA GLY A 49 13.95 -8.85 -5.74
C GLY A 49 14.69 -7.52 -5.88
N GLY A 50 13.98 -6.46 -5.93
CA GLY A 50 14.54 -5.13 -5.88
C GLY A 50 13.74 -4.29 -4.93
N ASP A 51 14.38 -3.79 -3.88
CA ASP A 51 13.99 -2.51 -3.34
C ASP A 51 13.75 -1.55 -4.49
N ASN A 52 12.54 -1.05 -4.64
CA ASN A 52 12.27 0.12 -5.47
C ASN A 52 12.84 1.34 -4.75
N SER A 53 14.12 1.56 -4.88
CA SER A 53 14.80 2.73 -4.31
C SER A 53 15.07 3.82 -5.35
N ASP A 54 14.19 3.96 -6.33
CA ASP A 54 13.93 5.26 -6.91
C ASP A 54 12.47 5.62 -6.62
N GLY A 55 12.31 6.17 -5.49
CA GLY A 55 11.40 7.17 -4.96
C GLY A 55 9.94 7.23 -5.42
N SER A 56 9.40 6.17 -6.02
CA SER A 56 8.00 6.15 -6.42
C SER A 56 7.46 4.73 -6.39
N ALA A 57 7.27 4.21 -5.20
CA ALA A 57 6.29 3.13 -5.02
C ALA A 57 4.94 3.72 -5.49
N GLY A 58 4.50 3.32 -6.65
CA GLY A 58 3.22 3.80 -7.18
C GLY A 58 2.06 3.20 -6.38
N ILE A 59 0.90 3.82 -6.45
CA ILE A 59 -0.35 3.32 -5.83
C ILE A 59 -0.64 1.84 -6.17
N ARG A 60 -0.08 1.34 -7.27
CA ARG A 60 -0.19 -0.07 -7.68
C ARG A 60 0.53 -1.05 -6.75
N ASP A 61 1.55 -0.57 -6.04
CA ASP A 61 2.37 -1.34 -5.10
C ASP A 61 1.98 -1.04 -3.65
N ALA A 62 0.82 -0.42 -3.43
CA ALA A 62 0.35 -0.08 -2.10
C ALA A 62 0.16 -1.34 -1.24
N LEU A 63 0.76 -1.32 -0.06
CA LEU A 63 0.59 -2.36 0.95
C LEU A 63 -0.88 -2.47 1.35
N THR A 64 -1.38 -3.67 1.52
CA THR A 64 -2.65 -3.89 2.20
C THR A 64 -2.53 -3.58 3.70
N VAL A 65 -3.64 -3.38 4.39
CA VAL A 65 -3.63 -3.20 5.85
C VAL A 65 -2.91 -4.35 6.56
N ALA A 66 -3.06 -5.59 6.09
CA ALA A 66 -2.41 -6.76 6.69
C ALA A 66 -0.89 -6.75 6.49
N GLU A 67 -0.42 -6.36 5.32
CA GLU A 67 1.02 -6.20 5.02
C GLU A 67 1.61 -5.04 5.82
N ALA A 68 0.92 -3.92 5.90
CA ALA A 68 1.35 -2.76 6.69
C ALA A 68 1.48 -3.09 8.20
N LEU A 69 0.61 -3.94 8.75
CA LEU A 69 0.74 -4.43 10.12
C LEU A 69 2.01 -5.27 10.35
N SER A 70 2.59 -5.81 9.28
CA SER A 70 3.85 -6.58 9.31
C SER A 70 5.08 -5.74 8.93
N SER A 71 4.87 -4.51 8.50
CA SER A 71 5.89 -3.58 7.98
C SER A 71 6.09 -2.36 8.89
N ILE A 72 6.00 -2.55 10.19
CA ILE A 72 6.16 -1.47 11.19
C ILE A 72 7.57 -0.89 11.08
N GLY A 73 7.66 0.43 10.92
CA GLY A 73 8.90 1.17 10.76
C GLY A 73 9.23 1.54 9.32
N ASP A 74 8.44 1.06 8.34
CA ASP A 74 8.59 1.52 6.95
C ASP A 74 8.12 2.97 6.83
N GLU A 75 8.87 3.77 6.09
CA GLU A 75 8.61 5.20 5.86
C GLU A 75 8.26 5.45 4.40
N ASP A 76 7.43 6.49 4.16
CA ASP A 76 7.05 6.99 2.83
C ASP A 76 6.48 5.90 1.90
N VAL A 77 5.67 4.98 2.45
CA VAL A 77 5.08 3.87 1.72
C VAL A 77 3.60 4.10 1.43
N TRP A 78 3.11 3.55 0.32
CA TRP A 78 1.69 3.54 0.01
C TRP A 78 0.96 2.40 0.74
N ILE A 79 -0.15 2.72 1.39
CA ILE A 79 -1.02 1.77 2.09
C ILE A 79 -2.44 1.91 1.55
N SER A 80 -3.05 0.78 1.21
CA SER A 80 -4.42 0.70 0.69
C SER A 80 -5.35 0.04 1.72
N GLY A 81 -6.46 0.70 2.03
CA GLY A 81 -7.44 0.18 2.96
C GLY A 81 -8.80 0.86 2.82
N TYR A 82 -9.74 0.46 3.65
CA TYR A 82 -11.07 1.05 3.71
C TYR A 82 -11.20 1.94 4.95
N ILE A 83 -11.77 3.12 4.79
CA ILE A 83 -12.08 4.01 5.91
C ILE A 83 -13.27 3.39 6.66
N VAL A 84 -13.02 2.83 7.83
CA VAL A 84 -14.04 2.08 8.60
C VAL A 84 -14.47 2.76 9.87
N GLY A 85 -13.78 3.83 10.28
CA GLY A 85 -14.12 4.53 11.51
C GLY A 85 -13.21 5.69 11.85
N GLY A 86 -13.39 6.23 13.03
CA GLY A 86 -12.63 7.33 13.60
C GLY A 86 -12.85 7.46 15.10
N ASP A 87 -12.72 8.68 15.64
CA ASP A 87 -12.89 8.98 17.07
C ASP A 87 -12.05 8.05 17.96
N LEU A 88 -10.77 7.94 17.61
CA LEU A 88 -9.85 7.01 18.25
C LEU A 88 -9.52 7.43 19.68
N THR A 89 -9.57 6.48 20.58
CA THR A 89 -8.97 6.52 21.91
C THR A 89 -8.00 5.33 22.05
N SER A 90 -7.21 5.29 23.12
CA SER A 90 -6.33 4.14 23.36
C SER A 90 -7.14 2.83 23.52
N ALA A 91 -8.35 2.90 24.05
CA ALA A 91 -9.18 1.73 24.32
C ALA A 91 -10.21 1.41 23.22
N SER A 92 -10.65 2.40 22.44
CA SER A 92 -11.80 2.25 21.55
C SER A 92 -11.67 3.03 20.24
N ALA A 93 -12.59 2.76 19.33
CA ALA A 93 -12.82 3.51 18.10
C ALA A 93 -14.33 3.50 17.78
N SER A 94 -14.79 4.51 17.05
CA SER A 94 -16.15 4.55 16.51
C SER A 94 -16.18 4.01 15.10
N PHE A 95 -17.08 3.08 14.82
CA PHE A 95 -17.28 2.49 13.48
C PHE A 95 -18.56 2.98 12.81
N SER A 96 -19.26 3.90 13.44
CA SER A 96 -20.53 4.44 12.95
C SER A 96 -20.65 5.92 13.26
N LYS A 97 -21.44 6.60 12.44
CA LYS A 97 -21.79 8.03 12.63
C LYS A 97 -22.64 8.24 13.88
N PRO A 98 -22.61 9.43 14.50
CA PRO A 98 -21.80 10.60 14.16
C PRO A 98 -20.35 10.49 14.65
N PHE A 99 -19.44 11.20 13.96
CA PHE A 99 -18.03 11.35 14.36
C PHE A 99 -17.79 12.75 14.94
N SER A 100 -16.80 12.87 15.82
CA SER A 100 -16.46 14.11 16.53
C SER A 100 -15.01 14.56 16.32
N SER A 101 -14.12 13.61 16.00
CA SER A 101 -12.71 13.90 15.77
C SER A 101 -12.39 14.10 14.29
N ARG A 102 -11.73 15.22 13.98
CA ARG A 102 -11.21 15.52 12.64
C ARG A 102 -9.76 15.09 12.44
N THR A 103 -9.10 14.61 13.49
CA THR A 103 -7.65 14.42 13.51
C THR A 103 -7.22 12.99 13.23
N ASN A 104 -8.17 12.08 13.17
CA ASN A 104 -7.87 10.67 12.97
C ASN A 104 -9.00 9.94 12.26
N ILE A 105 -8.64 8.90 11.53
CA ILE A 105 -9.53 7.90 10.96
C ILE A 105 -8.95 6.50 11.20
N LEU A 106 -9.71 5.48 10.88
CA LEU A 106 -9.33 4.08 11.01
C LEU A 106 -9.41 3.40 9.66
N LEU A 107 -8.33 2.73 9.25
CA LEU A 107 -8.28 1.91 8.05
C LEU A 107 -8.41 0.44 8.37
N GLY A 108 -9.39 -0.20 7.77
CA GLY A 108 -9.61 -1.64 7.85
C GLY A 108 -9.28 -2.37 6.55
N PRO A 109 -9.03 -3.68 6.61
CA PRO A 109 -8.81 -4.51 5.43
C PRO A 109 -10.05 -4.68 4.56
N ARG A 110 -11.24 -4.41 5.10
CA ARG A 110 -12.54 -4.48 4.39
C ARG A 110 -13.45 -3.36 4.88
N SER A 111 -14.37 -2.92 4.03
CA SER A 111 -15.36 -1.88 4.37
C SER A 111 -16.29 -2.26 5.53
N SER A 112 -16.44 -3.55 5.81
CA SER A 112 -17.25 -4.10 6.92
C SER A 112 -16.45 -4.39 8.19
N THR A 113 -15.17 -4.04 8.25
CA THR A 113 -14.33 -4.25 9.44
C THR A 113 -14.83 -3.39 10.59
N SER A 114 -15.04 -4.02 11.75
CA SER A 114 -15.50 -3.38 13.00
C SER A 114 -14.65 -3.76 14.21
N ASP A 115 -13.49 -4.36 13.98
CA ASP A 115 -12.50 -4.71 15.00
C ASP A 115 -11.31 -3.77 14.89
N LYS A 116 -11.10 -2.96 15.93
CA LYS A 116 -9.99 -2.00 16.00
C LYS A 116 -8.63 -2.69 15.87
N SER A 117 -8.48 -3.90 16.44
CA SER A 117 -7.21 -4.62 16.44
C SER A 117 -6.77 -5.10 15.05
N ALA A 118 -7.70 -5.22 14.11
CA ALA A 118 -7.46 -5.59 12.73
C ALA A 118 -7.21 -4.37 11.81
N CYS A 119 -7.14 -3.17 12.39
CA CYS A 119 -7.06 -1.91 11.66
C CYS A 119 -5.73 -1.19 11.89
N LEU A 120 -5.48 -0.20 11.04
CA LEU A 120 -4.45 0.82 11.24
C LEU A 120 -5.10 2.13 11.66
N SER A 121 -4.56 2.75 12.70
CA SER A 121 -4.94 4.11 13.09
C SER A 121 -4.23 5.11 12.19
N VAL A 122 -4.92 6.15 11.74
CA VAL A 122 -4.38 7.15 10.81
C VAL A 122 -4.43 8.52 11.44
N GLN A 123 -3.28 9.18 11.50
CA GLN A 123 -3.20 10.58 11.88
C GLN A 123 -3.43 11.47 10.67
N LEU A 124 -4.42 12.34 10.73
CA LEU A 124 -4.66 13.35 9.71
C LEU A 124 -3.90 14.64 10.08
N PRO A 125 -2.83 15.00 9.34
CA PRO A 125 -2.12 16.25 9.57
C PRO A 125 -3.04 17.44 9.30
N ALA A 126 -2.76 18.58 9.90
CA ALA A 126 -3.52 19.80 9.68
C ALA A 126 -3.38 20.26 8.20
N GLY A 127 -4.45 20.80 7.63
CA GLY A 127 -4.50 21.29 6.27
C GLY A 127 -5.49 20.54 5.40
N GLU A 128 -5.36 20.67 4.10
CA GLU A 128 -6.27 20.16 3.07
C GLU A 128 -6.55 18.65 3.23
N LEU A 129 -5.52 17.86 3.49
CA LEU A 129 -5.67 16.42 3.69
C LEU A 129 -6.63 16.08 4.84
N ARG A 130 -6.57 16.83 5.95
CA ARG A 130 -7.52 16.66 7.05
C ARG A 130 -8.93 17.11 6.65
N ASP A 131 -9.03 18.22 5.95
CA ASP A 131 -10.34 18.75 5.55
C ASP A 131 -11.04 17.78 4.60
N ASP A 132 -10.29 17.11 3.73
CA ASP A 132 -10.81 16.16 2.75
C ASP A 132 -11.11 14.77 3.33
N LEU A 133 -10.33 14.29 4.30
CA LEU A 133 -10.43 12.91 4.77
C LEU A 133 -11.12 12.74 6.13
N ASN A 134 -11.38 13.81 6.88
CA ASN A 134 -12.03 13.67 8.18
C ASN A 134 -13.51 13.25 8.03
N LEU A 135 -13.96 12.38 8.93
CA LEU A 135 -15.31 11.83 8.88
C LEU A 135 -16.38 12.75 9.49
N VAL A 136 -15.98 13.84 10.16
CA VAL A 136 -16.93 14.83 10.71
C VAL A 136 -17.57 15.61 9.57
N ASP A 137 -16.74 16.13 8.68
CA ASP A 137 -17.18 16.94 7.55
C ASP A 137 -17.56 16.06 6.35
N ASN A 138 -16.90 14.92 6.19
CA ASN A 138 -17.07 14.00 5.07
C ASN A 138 -17.59 12.62 5.51
N PRO A 139 -18.76 12.53 6.15
CA PRO A 139 -19.26 11.25 6.66
C PRO A 139 -19.59 10.23 5.56
N GLY A 140 -19.63 10.64 4.31
CA GLY A 140 -19.79 9.75 3.13
C GLY A 140 -18.56 8.93 2.79
N LEU A 141 -17.41 9.24 3.36
CA LEU A 141 -16.17 8.47 3.17
C LEU A 141 -16.16 7.16 3.95
N LEU A 142 -17.04 6.99 4.92
CA LEU A 142 -17.15 5.74 5.66
C LEU A 142 -17.47 4.57 4.71
N GLY A 143 -16.62 3.56 4.69
CA GLY A 143 -16.68 2.42 3.80
C GLY A 143 -15.97 2.61 2.45
N ARG A 144 -15.47 3.81 2.13
CA ARG A 144 -14.72 4.07 0.90
C ARG A 144 -13.30 3.54 1.02
N LYS A 145 -12.77 3.11 -0.12
CA LYS A 145 -11.38 2.69 -0.23
C LYS A 145 -10.50 3.90 -0.46
N VAL A 146 -9.34 3.94 0.19
CA VAL A 146 -8.35 4.99 0.07
C VAL A 146 -6.95 4.39 0.03
N CYS A 147 -6.07 5.02 -0.72
CA CYS A 147 -4.63 4.83 -0.63
C CYS A 147 -4.02 6.04 0.05
N LEU A 148 -3.16 5.81 1.03
CA LEU A 148 -2.44 6.84 1.78
C LEU A 148 -0.94 6.58 1.67
N LYS A 149 -0.15 7.61 1.50
CA LYS A 149 1.30 7.55 1.53
C LYS A 149 1.80 8.16 2.83
N GLY A 150 2.57 7.40 3.60
CA GLY A 150 3.06 7.85 4.89
C GLY A 150 3.93 6.82 5.59
N ASP A 151 4.20 7.05 6.87
CA ASP A 151 5.08 6.24 7.70
C ASP A 151 4.26 5.29 8.58
N ILE A 152 4.66 4.02 8.62
CA ILE A 152 4.02 3.01 9.47
C ILE A 152 4.69 3.04 10.84
N VAL A 153 3.93 3.43 11.85
CA VAL A 153 4.40 3.52 13.23
C VAL A 153 3.85 2.40 14.10
N GLU A 154 4.65 1.98 15.09
CA GLU A 154 4.31 0.91 16.02
C GLU A 154 3.02 1.18 16.80
N SER A 155 2.78 2.44 17.16
CA SER A 155 1.60 2.78 17.95
C SER A 155 1.09 4.19 17.69
N TYR A 156 -0.21 4.26 17.41
CA TYR A 156 -1.01 5.47 17.46
C TYR A 156 -2.40 5.09 18.01
N TYR A 157 -2.78 5.66 19.16
CA TYR A 157 -3.97 5.23 19.91
C TYR A 157 -4.00 3.74 20.28
N GLY A 158 -2.84 3.14 20.59
CA GLY A 158 -2.73 1.78 21.12
C GLY A 158 -2.75 0.64 20.09
N ILE A 159 -2.74 0.96 18.81
CA ILE A 159 -2.57 0.02 17.69
C ILE A 159 -1.56 0.59 16.68
N PRO A 160 -0.98 -0.22 15.80
CA PRO A 160 -0.16 0.29 14.70
C PRO A 160 -0.89 1.35 13.88
N GLY A 161 -0.16 2.28 13.34
CA GLY A 161 -0.79 3.39 12.63
C GLY A 161 0.05 4.00 11.55
N ILE A 162 -0.55 4.97 10.85
CA ILE A 162 0.07 5.74 9.78
C ILE A 162 0.18 7.19 10.23
N LYS A 163 1.36 7.76 10.09
CA LYS A 163 1.64 9.18 10.34
C LYS A 163 2.35 9.82 9.17
N ASN A 164 2.59 11.13 9.27
CA ASN A 164 3.31 11.90 8.25
C ASN A 164 2.76 11.69 6.83
N ILE A 165 1.42 11.65 6.71
CA ILE A 165 0.78 11.43 5.41
C ILE A 165 1.11 12.60 4.49
N SER A 166 1.71 12.29 3.34
CA SER A 166 2.11 13.24 2.31
C SER A 166 1.15 13.28 1.11
N GLU A 167 0.56 12.12 0.77
CA GLU A 167 -0.30 11.96 -0.40
C GLU A 167 -1.47 11.01 -0.10
N TYR A 168 -2.58 11.19 -0.83
CA TYR A 168 -3.72 10.27 -0.76
C TYR A 168 -4.44 10.17 -2.10
N GLU A 169 -5.16 9.05 -2.30
CA GLU A 169 -6.07 8.85 -3.42
C GLU A 169 -7.32 8.11 -2.95
N LEU A 170 -8.50 8.70 -3.20
CA LEU A 170 -9.81 8.08 -2.96
C LEU A 170 -10.21 7.22 -4.17
N GLN A 171 -10.69 5.98 -3.90
CA GLN A 171 -11.12 5.02 -4.91
C GLN A 171 -12.61 4.72 -4.82
#